data_e5c56e0678121917773cb0ed168f1669
#
_entry.id   e5c56e0678121917773cb0ed168f1669
#
_cell.length_a   1.000
_cell.length_b   1.000
_cell.length_c   1.000
_cell.angle_alpha   90.00
_cell.angle_beta   90.00
_cell.angle_gamma   90.00
#
_symmetry.space_group_name_H-M   'P 1'
#
loop_
_entity.id
_entity.type
_entity.pdbx_description
1 polymer ?
#
loop_
_entity_poly.entity_id
_entity_poly.type
_entity_poly.pdbx_seq_one_letter_code
_entity_poly.pdbx_strand_id
1 'polypeptide(L)'
;VSELQENLEKKNIEFDDIVGKDTKGMQNKLLFLWALIGPGFLAAIGDNDAGGLISYSVTGMKFGISLFIPLSICLVIITYSVQEMSMRLSVVTQTGFTSLIKKYYGKFWIKYHITTICMENILMLTTEFIGMSAGLIVLGLPMWISVLISLVLVLSVITMAGYWTKERLTLFIGFFNIVFIIIAFMTHPSIKNIAYTFISWNYPKESQNLFWYIVAIIGNAVAPWMIFFQGNACIDKGIVKDHIKLGRIDTTIGCIVQVVIAACVIISGAALFGQINNIESLGPAELILTFSSHIGRTAGILFGIGLFNAGFMAAITISLSTTWCVSEAFGWKQSLNSKLCEAPKFYGVYIGSVVIAACIVLIPNLHLNYITLLAQVIGGFLMAPILVFLLMLTNKKELMGEYKNNLFINIRACIVAAILIGMAVLLIFHSI
;
A
#
# COMPACT_ATOMS: atom_id res chain seq x y z
N VAL A 1 -24.18 -22.68 -6.13
CA VAL A 1 -22.96 -23.15 -6.85
C VAL A 1 -23.07 -22.81 -8.33
N SER A 2 -24.22 -23.05 -8.99
CA SER A 2 -24.41 -22.75 -10.42
C SER A 2 -24.33 -21.24 -10.74
N GLU A 3 -24.93 -20.41 -9.94
CA GLU A 3 -24.94 -18.95 -10.12
C GLU A 3 -23.54 -18.31 -9.91
N LEU A 4 -22.74 -18.90 -9.02
CA LEU A 4 -21.36 -18.50 -8.79
C LEU A 4 -20.45 -18.90 -9.98
N GLN A 5 -20.66 -20.09 -10.53
CA GLN A 5 -19.95 -20.57 -11.71
C GLN A 5 -20.31 -19.76 -12.95
N GLU A 6 -21.58 -19.44 -13.18
CA GLU A 6 -22.02 -18.60 -14.30
C GLU A 6 -21.48 -17.16 -14.22
N ASN A 7 -21.42 -16.58 -13.02
CA ASN A 7 -20.82 -15.27 -12.81
C ASN A 7 -19.28 -15.27 -13.00
N LEU A 8 -18.61 -16.35 -12.65
CA LEU A 8 -17.17 -16.52 -12.88
C LEU A 8 -16.86 -16.70 -14.36
N GLU A 9 -17.67 -17.49 -15.08
CA GLU A 9 -17.54 -17.65 -16.53
C GLU A 9 -17.76 -16.32 -17.27
N LYS A 10 -18.77 -15.55 -16.92
CA LYS A 10 -19.01 -14.21 -17.51
C LYS A 10 -17.86 -13.25 -17.25
N LYS A 11 -17.29 -13.20 -16.03
CA LYS A 11 -16.13 -12.39 -15.70
C LYS A 11 -14.86 -12.83 -16.44
N ASN A 12 -14.70 -14.15 -16.61
CA ASN A 12 -13.57 -14.73 -17.34
C ASN A 12 -13.63 -14.39 -18.83
N ILE A 13 -14.80 -14.47 -19.44
CA ILE A 13 -15.05 -14.08 -20.83
C ILE A 13 -14.74 -12.58 -21.02
N GLU A 14 -15.16 -11.74 -20.08
CA GLU A 14 -14.90 -10.29 -20.15
C GLU A 14 -13.39 -10.00 -20.03
N PHE A 15 -12.67 -10.70 -19.15
CA PHE A 15 -11.22 -10.56 -19.01
C PHE A 15 -10.50 -11.07 -20.26
N ASP A 16 -10.84 -12.26 -20.76
CA ASP A 16 -10.25 -12.86 -21.96
C ASP A 16 -10.57 -12.05 -23.22
N ASP A 17 -11.76 -11.47 -23.31
CA ASP A 17 -12.14 -10.58 -24.42
C ASP A 17 -11.31 -9.29 -24.44
N ILE A 18 -10.99 -8.73 -23.28
CA ILE A 18 -10.16 -7.53 -23.16
C ILE A 18 -8.69 -7.87 -23.45
N VAL A 19 -8.19 -8.98 -22.91
CA VAL A 19 -6.81 -9.43 -23.11
C VAL A 19 -6.62 -10.04 -24.51
N GLY A 20 -7.60 -10.76 -25.04
CA GLY A 20 -7.52 -11.46 -26.33
C GLY A 20 -7.72 -10.57 -27.57
N LYS A 21 -8.51 -9.50 -27.46
CA LYS A 21 -8.71 -8.54 -28.58
C LYS A 21 -7.48 -7.70 -28.91
N ASP A 22 -6.56 -7.57 -27.95
CA ASP A 22 -5.44 -6.63 -28.04
C ASP A 22 -4.12 -7.20 -28.57
N THR A 23 -4.06 -8.47 -29.03
CA THR A 23 -2.79 -9.12 -29.38
C THR A 23 -2.31 -8.92 -30.83
N LYS A 24 -2.98 -8.13 -31.67
CA LYS A 24 -2.63 -7.95 -33.08
C LYS A 24 -2.12 -6.53 -33.40
N GLY A 25 -0.82 -6.26 -33.14
CA GLY A 25 -0.13 -5.03 -33.57
C GLY A 25 0.61 -4.28 -32.46
N MET A 26 1.44 -3.28 -32.81
CA MET A 26 2.28 -2.55 -31.85
C MET A 26 1.49 -1.64 -30.90
N GLN A 27 0.36 -1.07 -31.36
CA GLN A 27 -0.60 -0.37 -30.49
C GLN A 27 -1.24 -1.32 -29.49
N ASN A 28 -1.43 -2.57 -29.84
CA ASN A 28 -1.99 -3.62 -29.01
C ASN A 28 -1.06 -4.05 -27.87
N LYS A 29 0.28 -3.90 -28.00
CA LYS A 29 1.21 -4.20 -26.89
C LYS A 29 1.07 -3.24 -25.72
N LEU A 30 0.85 -1.97 -26.00
CA LEU A 30 0.62 -0.96 -24.94
C LEU A 30 -0.74 -1.18 -24.24
N LEU A 31 -1.76 -1.49 -25.01
CA LEU A 31 -3.08 -1.84 -24.49
C LEU A 31 -3.03 -3.15 -23.70
N PHE A 32 -2.28 -4.14 -24.18
CA PHE A 32 -2.04 -5.40 -23.45
C PHE A 32 -1.31 -5.16 -22.12
N LEU A 33 -0.23 -4.36 -22.11
CA LEU A 33 0.47 -3.98 -20.88
C LEU A 33 -0.46 -3.22 -19.93
N TRP A 34 -1.28 -2.32 -20.46
CA TRP A 34 -2.27 -1.58 -19.67
C TRP A 34 -3.37 -2.49 -19.11
N ALA A 35 -3.79 -3.54 -19.83
CA ALA A 35 -4.73 -4.54 -19.34
C ALA A 35 -4.10 -5.50 -18.32
N LEU A 36 -2.79 -5.77 -18.48
CA LEU A 36 -2.02 -6.63 -17.58
C LEU A 36 -1.80 -5.99 -16.22
N ILE A 37 -1.49 -4.69 -16.18
CA ILE A 37 -1.31 -3.94 -14.93
C ILE A 37 -2.65 -3.86 -14.19
N GLY A 38 -2.65 -4.27 -12.94
CA GLY A 38 -3.90 -4.37 -12.18
C GLY A 38 -3.72 -4.46 -10.66
N PRO A 39 -4.37 -5.42 -10.02
CA PRO A 39 -4.45 -5.51 -8.56
C PRO A 39 -3.09 -5.54 -7.85
N GLY A 40 -2.10 -6.24 -8.40
CA GLY A 40 -0.76 -6.32 -7.83
C GLY A 40 -0.01 -5.00 -7.90
N PHE A 41 -0.07 -4.34 -9.06
CA PHE A 41 0.53 -3.02 -9.23
C PHE A 41 -0.16 -1.97 -8.37
N LEU A 42 -1.50 -1.99 -8.29
CA LEU A 42 -2.26 -1.06 -7.44
C LEU A 42 -1.97 -1.26 -5.96
N ALA A 43 -1.88 -2.52 -5.50
CA ALA A 43 -1.51 -2.83 -4.13
C ALA A 43 -0.12 -2.30 -3.79
N ALA A 44 0.86 -2.53 -4.67
CA ALA A 44 2.23 -2.10 -4.47
C ALA A 44 2.42 -0.57 -4.55
N ILE A 45 1.79 0.11 -5.52
CA ILE A 45 1.89 1.57 -5.62
C ILE A 45 1.06 2.27 -4.54
N GLY A 46 -0.08 1.68 -4.14
CA GLY A 46 -0.88 2.18 -3.02
C GLY A 46 -0.14 2.15 -1.69
N ASP A 47 0.87 1.30 -1.57
CA ASP A 47 1.76 1.21 -0.42
C ASP A 47 2.82 2.34 -0.37
N ASN A 48 3.06 3.03 -1.48
CA ASN A 48 3.69 4.34 -1.47
C ASN A 48 2.65 5.40 -1.07
N ASP A 49 2.05 5.20 0.06
CA ASP A 49 1.04 6.05 0.67
C ASP A 49 1.63 7.35 1.23
N ALA A 50 0.82 8.33 1.56
CA ALA A 50 1.31 9.61 2.05
C ALA A 50 2.09 9.47 3.35
N GLY A 51 1.66 8.57 4.25
CA GLY A 51 2.34 8.28 5.51
C GLY A 51 3.73 7.70 5.31
N GLY A 52 3.85 6.74 4.41
CA GLY A 52 5.11 6.13 4.02
C GLY A 52 6.07 7.11 3.35
N LEU A 53 5.57 7.89 2.41
CA LEU A 53 6.39 8.89 1.72
C LEU A 53 6.96 9.96 2.68
N ILE A 54 6.16 10.40 3.65
CA ILE A 54 6.64 11.27 4.73
C ILE A 54 7.74 10.56 5.53
N SER A 55 7.52 9.32 5.94
CA SER A 55 8.49 8.52 6.71
C SER A 55 9.79 8.28 5.93
N TYR A 56 9.71 7.96 4.64
CA TYR A 56 10.89 7.81 3.77
C TYR A 56 11.67 9.12 3.64
N SER A 57 10.97 10.24 3.44
CA SER A 57 11.58 11.55 3.32
C SER A 57 12.31 11.97 4.60
N VAL A 58 11.63 11.85 5.76
CA VAL A 58 12.20 12.15 7.09
C VAL A 58 13.40 11.25 7.39
N THR A 59 13.31 9.96 7.01
CA THR A 59 14.45 9.03 7.16
C THR A 59 15.66 9.48 6.36
N GLY A 60 15.46 9.88 5.10
CA GLY A 60 16.52 10.45 4.27
C GLY A 60 17.16 11.70 4.89
N MET A 61 16.33 12.63 5.38
CA MET A 61 16.80 13.87 6.03
C MET A 61 17.60 13.60 7.29
N LYS A 62 17.22 12.60 8.08
CA LYS A 62 17.82 12.29 9.38
C LYS A 62 19.07 11.43 9.27
N PHE A 63 19.09 10.46 8.37
CA PHE A 63 20.14 9.42 8.31
C PHE A 63 20.91 9.40 6.99
N GLY A 64 20.48 10.17 6.00
CA GLY A 64 21.07 10.13 4.65
C GLY A 64 20.68 8.85 3.90
N ILE A 65 21.51 8.46 2.90
CA ILE A 65 21.24 7.32 2.02
C ILE A 65 21.82 5.99 2.53
N SER A 66 22.76 6.00 3.49
CA SER A 66 23.71 4.93 3.79
C SER A 66 23.07 3.54 3.90
N LEU A 67 22.33 3.27 4.99
CA LEU A 67 21.70 1.97 5.26
C LEU A 67 20.42 1.77 4.45
N PHE A 68 19.66 2.85 4.23
CA PHE A 68 18.29 2.75 3.78
C PHE A 68 18.12 2.46 2.29
N ILE A 69 19.09 2.86 1.45
CA ILE A 69 19.07 2.52 0.02
C ILE A 69 19.31 1.03 -0.21
N PRO A 70 20.33 0.36 0.39
CA PRO A 70 20.45 -1.09 0.33
C PRO A 70 19.25 -1.82 0.93
N LEU A 71 18.72 -1.35 2.05
CA LEU A 71 17.53 -1.91 2.70
C LEU A 71 16.32 -1.90 1.74
N SER A 72 16.15 -0.84 0.95
CA SER A 72 15.03 -0.74 0.01
C SER A 72 14.99 -1.89 -1.02
N ILE A 73 16.13 -2.43 -1.44
CA ILE A 73 16.16 -3.62 -2.31
C ILE A 73 15.62 -4.86 -1.60
N CYS A 74 15.92 -5.02 -0.31
CA CYS A 74 15.37 -6.11 0.49
C CYS A 74 13.85 -6.03 0.56
N LEU A 75 13.28 -4.81 0.54
CA LEU A 75 11.83 -4.61 0.55
C LEU A 75 11.14 -5.22 -0.68
N VAL A 76 11.76 -5.21 -1.86
CA VAL A 76 11.20 -5.88 -3.06
C VAL A 76 10.90 -7.35 -2.77
N ILE A 77 11.86 -8.04 -2.14
CA ILE A 77 11.72 -9.47 -1.83
C ILE A 77 10.64 -9.70 -0.78
N ILE A 78 10.58 -8.83 0.23
CA ILE A 78 9.60 -8.90 1.31
C ILE A 78 8.19 -8.68 0.74
N THR A 79 7.97 -7.57 0.07
CA THR A 79 6.67 -7.18 -0.51
C THR A 79 6.18 -8.21 -1.52
N TYR A 80 7.04 -8.60 -2.47
CA TYR A 80 6.69 -9.61 -3.45
C TYR A 80 6.30 -10.95 -2.81
N SER A 81 7.01 -11.36 -1.74
CA SER A 81 6.71 -12.63 -1.07
C SER A 81 5.31 -12.66 -0.49
N VAL A 82 4.88 -11.57 0.11
CA VAL A 82 3.56 -11.44 0.73
C VAL A 82 2.47 -11.30 -0.31
N GLN A 83 2.66 -10.38 -1.25
CA GLN A 83 1.67 -10.09 -2.28
C GLN A 83 1.43 -11.28 -3.22
N GLU A 84 2.49 -11.98 -3.65
CA GLU A 84 2.35 -13.17 -4.50
C GLU A 84 1.54 -14.28 -3.81
N MET A 85 1.80 -14.51 -2.52
CA MET A 85 1.03 -15.51 -1.76
C MET A 85 -0.44 -15.11 -1.62
N SER A 86 -0.74 -13.83 -1.37
CA SER A 86 -2.11 -13.33 -1.29
C SER A 86 -2.85 -13.46 -2.62
N MET A 87 -2.24 -12.98 -3.71
CA MET A 87 -2.77 -13.10 -5.07
C MET A 87 -3.05 -14.57 -5.40
N ARG A 88 -2.05 -15.44 -5.25
CA ARG A 88 -2.17 -16.86 -5.59
C ARG A 88 -3.22 -17.57 -4.74
N LEU A 89 -3.31 -17.29 -3.44
CA LEU A 89 -4.34 -17.85 -2.56
C LEU A 89 -5.74 -17.50 -3.08
N SER A 90 -5.99 -16.23 -3.33
CA SER A 90 -7.32 -15.74 -3.75
C SER A 90 -7.69 -16.20 -5.17
N VAL A 91 -6.73 -16.21 -6.10
CA VAL A 91 -6.93 -16.68 -7.48
C VAL A 91 -7.22 -18.18 -7.53
N VAL A 92 -6.52 -18.98 -6.71
CA VAL A 92 -6.72 -20.45 -6.68
C VAL A 92 -8.03 -20.82 -6.01
N THR A 93 -8.39 -20.13 -4.93
CA THR A 93 -9.56 -20.48 -4.11
C THR A 93 -10.83 -19.75 -4.51
N GLN A 94 -10.72 -18.67 -5.30
CA GLN A 94 -11.80 -17.73 -5.62
C GLN A 94 -12.56 -17.28 -4.36
N THR A 95 -11.81 -17.15 -3.25
CA THR A 95 -12.35 -16.81 -1.94
C THR A 95 -11.41 -15.85 -1.24
N GLY A 96 -11.96 -14.79 -0.66
CA GLY A 96 -11.17 -13.81 0.05
C GLY A 96 -10.52 -14.35 1.33
N PHE A 97 -9.43 -13.73 1.74
CA PHE A 97 -8.59 -14.18 2.85
C PHE A 97 -9.36 -14.26 4.18
N THR A 98 -10.22 -13.27 4.46
CA THR A 98 -11.06 -13.24 5.67
C THR A 98 -12.03 -14.43 5.74
N SER A 99 -12.66 -14.75 4.62
CA SER A 99 -13.56 -15.91 4.51
C SER A 99 -12.85 -17.23 4.75
N LEU A 100 -11.61 -17.36 4.28
CA LEU A 100 -10.79 -18.55 4.51
C LEU A 100 -10.39 -18.67 5.99
N ILE A 101 -10.01 -17.57 6.65
CA ILE A 101 -9.76 -17.58 8.10
C ILE A 101 -11.01 -18.03 8.87
N LYS A 102 -12.17 -17.49 8.54
CA LYS A 102 -13.44 -17.88 9.16
C LYS A 102 -13.72 -19.37 9.01
N LYS A 103 -13.49 -19.91 7.82
CA LYS A 103 -13.76 -21.30 7.48
C LYS A 103 -12.82 -22.28 8.19
N TYR A 104 -11.52 -21.97 8.26
CA TYR A 104 -10.50 -22.93 8.72
C TYR A 104 -10.06 -22.74 10.16
N TYR A 105 -10.19 -21.53 10.74
CA TYR A 105 -9.70 -21.21 12.08
C TYR A 105 -10.79 -20.74 13.06
N GLY A 106 -12.00 -20.46 12.55
CA GLY A 106 -13.19 -20.25 13.38
C GLY A 106 -13.41 -18.83 13.87
N LYS A 107 -14.42 -18.69 14.76
CA LYS A 107 -15.01 -17.39 15.14
C LYS A 107 -14.07 -16.47 15.94
N PHE A 108 -13.17 -17.03 16.73
CA PHE A 108 -12.24 -16.22 17.55
C PHE A 108 -11.26 -15.47 16.63
N TRP A 109 -10.62 -16.18 15.72
CA TRP A 109 -9.62 -15.61 14.81
C TRP A 109 -10.22 -14.60 13.83
N ILE A 110 -11.45 -14.82 13.38
CA ILE A 110 -12.10 -13.85 12.51
C ILE A 110 -12.39 -12.54 13.26
N LYS A 111 -12.84 -12.58 14.52
CA LYS A 111 -13.05 -11.38 15.34
C LYS A 111 -11.72 -10.63 15.55
N TYR A 112 -10.66 -11.35 15.89
CA TYR A 112 -9.33 -10.78 16.02
C TYR A 112 -8.92 -10.05 14.73
N HIS A 113 -9.00 -10.72 13.57
CA HIS A 113 -8.62 -10.13 12.28
C HIS A 113 -9.43 -8.88 11.92
N ILE A 114 -10.76 -8.92 12.08
CA ILE A 114 -11.60 -7.74 11.76
C ILE A 114 -11.20 -6.56 12.64
N THR A 115 -11.08 -6.80 13.95
CA THR A 115 -10.74 -5.73 14.88
C THR A 115 -9.38 -5.10 14.54
N THR A 116 -8.35 -5.92 14.34
CA THR A 116 -7.00 -5.44 14.05
C THR A 116 -6.95 -4.70 12.72
N ILE A 117 -7.56 -5.25 11.66
CA ILE A 117 -7.58 -4.62 10.34
C ILE A 117 -8.38 -3.30 10.34
N CYS A 118 -9.53 -3.26 11.01
CA CYS A 118 -10.31 -2.01 11.07
C CYS A 118 -9.57 -0.91 11.84
N MET A 119 -8.92 -1.25 12.95
CA MET A 119 -8.13 -0.28 13.73
C MET A 119 -6.93 0.22 12.94
N GLU A 120 -6.17 -0.67 12.35
CA GLU A 120 -5.00 -0.34 11.54
C GLU A 120 -5.40 0.50 10.32
N ASN A 121 -6.40 0.07 9.56
CA ASN A 121 -6.83 0.78 8.36
C ASN A 121 -7.41 2.17 8.66
N ILE A 122 -8.06 2.38 9.81
CA ILE A 122 -8.49 3.73 10.23
C ILE A 122 -7.28 4.62 10.51
N LEU A 123 -6.25 4.11 11.18
CA LEU A 123 -5.02 4.85 11.41
C LEU A 123 -4.32 5.18 10.09
N MET A 124 -4.18 4.20 9.20
CA MET A 124 -3.59 4.41 7.87
C MET A 124 -4.40 5.42 7.05
N LEU A 125 -5.73 5.30 6.98
CA LEU A 125 -6.58 6.29 6.31
C LEU A 125 -6.40 7.70 6.89
N THR A 126 -6.20 7.81 8.20
CA THR A 126 -5.92 9.10 8.84
C THR A 126 -4.62 9.71 8.30
N THR A 127 -3.58 8.90 8.09
CA THR A 127 -2.32 9.39 7.51
C THR A 127 -2.49 9.83 6.06
N GLU A 128 -3.39 9.18 5.30
CA GLU A 128 -3.69 9.59 3.92
C GLU A 128 -4.36 10.97 3.88
N PHE A 129 -5.34 11.20 4.75
CA PHE A 129 -5.97 12.52 4.87
C PHE A 129 -4.99 13.60 5.35
N ILE A 130 -4.05 13.27 6.22
CA ILE A 130 -2.97 14.17 6.63
C ILE A 130 -2.13 14.57 5.42
N GLY A 131 -1.68 13.61 4.61
CA GLY A 131 -0.86 13.88 3.42
C GLY A 131 -1.60 14.65 2.34
N MET A 132 -2.85 14.25 2.03
CA MET A 132 -3.69 15.01 1.09
C MET A 132 -3.91 16.45 1.54
N SER A 133 -4.21 16.64 2.83
CA SER A 133 -4.42 17.98 3.38
C SER A 133 -3.15 18.81 3.36
N ALA A 134 -1.98 18.24 3.64
CA ALA A 134 -0.71 18.93 3.58
C ALA A 134 -0.44 19.49 2.18
N GLY A 135 -0.71 18.70 1.12
CA GLY A 135 -0.59 19.16 -0.26
C GLY A 135 -1.48 20.38 -0.58
N LEU A 136 -2.71 20.41 -0.05
CA LEU A 136 -3.66 21.51 -0.27
C LEU A 136 -3.38 22.73 0.61
N ILE A 137 -2.89 22.53 1.83
CA ILE A 137 -2.50 23.63 2.76
C ILE A 137 -1.41 24.48 2.16
N VAL A 138 -0.43 23.87 1.49
CA VAL A 138 0.66 24.60 0.83
C VAL A 138 0.14 25.48 -0.32
N LEU A 139 -1.03 25.17 -0.88
CA LEU A 139 -1.73 26.01 -1.85
C LEU A 139 -2.55 27.14 -1.20
N GLY A 140 -2.50 27.27 0.13
CA GLY A 140 -3.18 28.33 0.89
C GLY A 140 -4.57 27.97 1.41
N LEU A 141 -5.00 26.71 1.29
CA LEU A 141 -6.31 26.27 1.81
C LEU A 141 -6.21 25.96 3.31
N PRO A 142 -7.21 26.33 4.11
CA PRO A 142 -7.24 25.95 5.52
C PRO A 142 -7.48 24.44 5.67
N MET A 143 -7.03 23.88 6.79
CA MET A 143 -7.07 22.44 7.09
C MET A 143 -8.44 21.80 6.84
N TRP A 144 -9.51 22.41 7.37
CA TRP A 144 -10.86 21.86 7.27
C TRP A 144 -11.40 21.81 5.83
N ILE A 145 -11.07 22.81 4.98
CA ILE A 145 -11.41 22.79 3.54
C ILE A 145 -10.60 21.69 2.84
N SER A 146 -9.31 21.58 3.15
CA SER A 146 -8.43 20.56 2.56
C SER A 146 -8.94 19.14 2.85
N VAL A 147 -9.33 18.87 4.10
CA VAL A 147 -9.93 17.58 4.48
C VAL A 147 -11.28 17.36 3.78
N LEU A 148 -12.14 18.38 3.69
CA LEU A 148 -13.44 18.26 3.03
C LEU A 148 -13.30 17.97 1.53
N ILE A 149 -12.40 18.67 0.84
CA ILE A 149 -12.11 18.40 -0.58
C ILE A 149 -11.62 16.96 -0.76
N SER A 150 -10.66 16.53 0.06
CA SER A 150 -10.11 15.17 0.03
C SER A 150 -11.21 14.12 0.27
N LEU A 151 -12.08 14.36 1.25
CA LEU A 151 -13.22 13.49 1.56
C LEU A 151 -14.17 13.36 0.37
N VAL A 152 -14.58 14.47 -0.23
CA VAL A 152 -15.50 14.47 -1.39
C VAL A 152 -14.86 13.73 -2.57
N LEU A 153 -13.58 13.94 -2.83
CA LEU A 153 -12.87 13.27 -3.92
C LEU A 153 -12.79 11.76 -3.69
N VAL A 154 -12.41 11.30 -2.49
CA VAL A 154 -12.35 9.86 -2.17
C VAL A 154 -13.72 9.21 -2.27
N LEU A 155 -14.77 9.88 -1.77
CA LEU A 155 -16.13 9.37 -1.85
C LEU A 155 -16.68 9.38 -3.28
N SER A 156 -16.24 10.29 -4.15
CA SER A 156 -16.71 10.36 -5.54
C SER A 156 -16.33 9.10 -6.34
N VAL A 157 -15.18 8.49 -6.04
CA VAL A 157 -14.69 7.29 -6.75
C VAL A 157 -15.63 6.10 -6.56
N ILE A 158 -16.22 5.96 -5.36
CA ILE A 158 -17.08 4.81 -5.07
C ILE A 158 -18.42 4.86 -5.83
N THR A 159 -18.84 6.05 -6.28
CA THR A 159 -20.06 6.24 -7.06
C THR A 159 -19.91 5.82 -8.52
N MET A 160 -18.68 5.64 -9.01
CA MET A 160 -18.41 5.21 -10.38
C MET A 160 -18.89 3.77 -10.63
N ALA A 161 -19.31 3.48 -11.86
CA ALA A 161 -19.81 2.18 -12.23
C ALA A 161 -18.68 1.16 -12.48
N GLY A 162 -18.82 -0.04 -11.89
CA GLY A 162 -17.99 -1.21 -12.19
C GLY A 162 -16.55 -1.17 -11.67
N TYR A 163 -15.95 -2.34 -11.60
CA TYR A 163 -14.55 -2.54 -11.14
C TYR A 163 -13.54 -1.86 -12.08
N TRP A 164 -13.66 -2.10 -13.38
CA TRP A 164 -12.72 -1.62 -14.39
C TRP A 164 -12.56 -0.09 -14.43
N THR A 165 -13.66 0.65 -14.29
CA THR A 165 -13.62 2.12 -14.28
C THR A 165 -12.85 2.64 -13.06
N LYS A 166 -13.10 2.05 -11.87
CA LYS A 166 -12.41 2.42 -10.64
C LYS A 166 -10.93 2.06 -10.71
N GLU A 167 -10.60 0.85 -11.20
CA GLU A 167 -9.23 0.40 -11.39
C GLU A 167 -8.45 1.33 -12.33
N ARG A 168 -9.02 1.67 -13.49
CA ARG A 168 -8.36 2.54 -14.47
C ARG A 168 -8.10 3.94 -13.96
N LEU A 169 -9.08 4.52 -13.25
CA LEU A 169 -8.91 5.82 -12.61
C LEU A 169 -7.78 5.75 -11.58
N THR A 170 -7.79 4.74 -10.72
CA THR A 170 -6.78 4.59 -9.66
C THR A 170 -5.39 4.36 -10.25
N LEU A 171 -5.26 3.58 -11.34
CA LEU A 171 -4.01 3.40 -12.08
C LEU A 171 -3.51 4.71 -12.69
N PHE A 172 -4.40 5.49 -13.31
CA PHE A 172 -4.05 6.78 -13.89
C PHE A 172 -3.52 7.74 -12.82
N ILE A 173 -4.19 7.79 -11.67
CA ILE A 173 -3.76 8.57 -10.52
C ILE A 173 -2.41 8.05 -10.02
N GLY A 174 -2.25 6.74 -9.82
CA GLY A 174 -1.01 6.13 -9.36
C GLY A 174 0.21 6.46 -10.24
N PHE A 175 -0.01 6.71 -11.54
CA PHE A 175 1.05 7.11 -12.45
C PHE A 175 1.70 8.45 -12.08
N PHE A 176 0.97 9.34 -11.39
CA PHE A 176 1.53 10.62 -10.94
C PHE A 176 2.60 10.47 -9.85
N ASN A 177 2.74 9.30 -9.22
CA ASN A 177 3.85 9.04 -8.28
C ASN A 177 5.23 9.14 -8.96
N ILE A 178 5.29 9.19 -10.29
CA ILE A 178 6.52 9.50 -11.05
C ILE A 178 7.15 10.85 -10.64
N VAL A 179 6.38 11.78 -10.06
CA VAL A 179 6.89 13.07 -9.59
C VAL A 179 8.01 12.91 -8.56
N PHE A 180 8.00 11.84 -7.75
CA PHE A 180 9.06 11.58 -6.77
C PHE A 180 10.39 11.21 -7.45
N ILE A 181 10.34 10.55 -8.61
CA ILE A 181 11.53 10.29 -9.42
C ILE A 181 12.09 11.60 -9.96
N ILE A 182 11.22 12.51 -10.43
CA ILE A 182 11.62 13.84 -10.92
C ILE A 182 12.28 14.63 -9.80
N ILE A 183 11.70 14.65 -8.59
CA ILE A 183 12.27 15.35 -7.43
C ILE A 183 13.65 14.78 -7.09
N ALA A 184 13.82 13.45 -7.08
CA ALA A 184 15.11 12.84 -6.82
C ALA A 184 16.18 13.29 -7.83
N PHE A 185 15.85 13.39 -9.11
CA PHE A 185 16.78 13.94 -10.12
C PHE A 185 17.09 15.44 -9.90
N MET A 186 16.10 16.23 -9.43
CA MET A 186 16.32 17.64 -9.13
C MET A 186 17.30 17.88 -7.98
N THR A 187 17.51 16.87 -7.11
CA THR A 187 18.51 16.97 -6.02
C THR A 187 19.94 16.71 -6.50
N HIS A 188 20.14 16.39 -7.79
CA HIS A 188 21.44 16.07 -8.37
C HIS A 188 22.24 15.02 -7.57
N PRO A 189 21.66 13.84 -7.28
CA PRO A 189 22.29 12.86 -6.42
C PRO A 189 23.55 12.28 -7.08
N SER A 190 24.58 12.04 -6.29
CA SER A 190 25.79 11.36 -6.77
C SER A 190 25.52 9.87 -6.94
N ILE A 191 25.39 9.41 -8.19
CA ILE A 191 25.21 7.98 -8.53
C ILE A 191 26.34 7.14 -7.95
N LYS A 192 27.57 7.66 -7.93
CA LYS A 192 28.74 6.97 -7.33
C LYS A 192 28.53 6.74 -5.83
N ASN A 193 28.01 7.74 -5.11
CA ASN A 193 27.73 7.61 -3.68
C ASN A 193 26.60 6.62 -3.42
N ILE A 194 25.54 6.66 -4.23
CA ILE A 194 24.44 5.68 -4.16
C ILE A 194 24.98 4.27 -4.38
N ALA A 195 25.72 4.04 -5.43
CA ALA A 195 26.32 2.73 -5.72
C ALA A 195 27.24 2.26 -4.57
N TYR A 196 27.99 3.16 -3.96
CA TYR A 196 28.87 2.85 -2.85
C TYR A 196 28.11 2.36 -1.61
N THR A 197 26.88 2.82 -1.36
CA THR A 197 26.07 2.35 -0.22
C THR A 197 25.78 0.86 -0.25
N PHE A 198 25.68 0.24 -1.44
CA PHE A 198 25.47 -1.21 -1.59
C PHE A 198 26.69 -2.06 -1.21
N ILE A 199 27.87 -1.43 -1.18
CA ILE A 199 29.12 -2.11 -0.79
C ILE A 199 29.41 -1.83 0.67
N SER A 200 29.24 -0.58 1.10
CA SER A 200 29.65 -0.14 2.43
C SER A 200 28.68 -0.52 3.54
N TRP A 201 27.37 -0.60 3.25
CA TRP A 201 26.31 -0.82 4.24
C TRP A 201 26.52 -0.01 5.54
N ASN A 202 26.95 1.23 5.40
CA ASN A 202 27.35 2.06 6.53
C ASN A 202 26.19 2.24 7.51
N TYR A 203 26.43 1.86 8.75
CA TYR A 203 25.49 2.10 9.82
C TYR A 203 25.54 3.58 10.19
N PRO A 204 24.39 4.29 10.30
CA PRO A 204 24.36 5.68 10.69
C PRO A 204 25.01 5.92 12.05
N LYS A 205 25.83 6.97 12.18
CA LYS A 205 26.52 7.31 13.43
C LYS A 205 25.54 7.72 14.55
N GLU A 206 24.44 8.40 14.16
CA GLU A 206 23.35 8.73 15.07
C GLU A 206 22.42 7.51 15.20
N SER A 207 22.51 6.81 16.31
CA SER A 207 21.71 5.59 16.55
C SER A 207 20.37 5.87 17.24
N GLN A 208 20.16 7.08 17.75
CA GLN A 208 18.93 7.42 18.47
C GLN A 208 17.71 7.31 17.54
N ASN A 209 16.75 6.50 17.93
CA ASN A 209 15.53 6.20 17.15
C ASN A 209 15.72 5.48 15.81
N LEU A 210 16.94 5.11 15.41
CA LEU A 210 17.20 4.43 14.13
C LEU A 210 16.34 3.17 13.98
N PHE A 211 16.20 2.39 15.04
CA PHE A 211 15.41 1.17 15.05
C PHE A 211 13.93 1.44 14.68
N TRP A 212 13.33 2.52 15.23
CA TRP A 212 11.97 2.93 14.93
C TRP A 212 11.76 3.25 13.44
N TYR A 213 12.74 3.93 12.82
CA TYR A 213 12.70 4.25 11.40
C TYR A 213 12.87 3.02 10.52
N ILE A 214 13.73 2.07 10.90
CA ILE A 214 13.85 0.78 10.19
C ILE A 214 12.52 0.03 10.25
N VAL A 215 11.91 -0.05 11.43
CA VAL A 215 10.60 -0.70 11.62
C VAL A 215 9.51 0.00 10.81
N ALA A 216 9.48 1.32 10.83
CA ALA A 216 8.50 2.10 10.07
C ALA A 216 8.65 1.87 8.56
N ILE A 217 9.87 1.84 8.02
CA ILE A 217 10.14 1.59 6.60
C ILE A 217 9.74 0.19 6.18
N ILE A 218 10.06 -0.83 6.99
CA ILE A 218 9.68 -2.21 6.69
C ILE A 218 8.15 -2.38 6.87
N GLY A 219 7.58 -1.78 7.91
CA GLY A 219 6.15 -1.82 8.17
C GLY A 219 5.33 -1.13 7.08
N ASN A 220 5.85 -0.01 6.55
CA ASN A 220 5.26 0.65 5.40
C ASN A 220 5.29 -0.21 4.13
N ALA A 221 6.39 -0.91 3.87
CA ALA A 221 6.53 -1.72 2.66
C ALA A 221 5.66 -3.00 2.66
N VAL A 222 5.08 -3.38 3.80
CA VAL A 222 4.25 -4.60 3.93
C VAL A 222 3.12 -4.35 4.91
N ALA A 223 2.16 -3.54 4.51
CA ALA A 223 0.99 -3.24 5.32
C ALA A 223 -0.07 -4.37 5.22
N PRO A 224 -0.77 -4.69 6.32
CA PRO A 224 -1.83 -5.70 6.35
C PRO A 224 -2.90 -5.53 5.28
N TRP A 225 -3.34 -4.32 5.01
CA TRP A 225 -4.42 -4.03 4.06
C TRP A 225 -4.14 -4.54 2.64
N MET A 226 -2.86 -4.62 2.23
CA MET A 226 -2.46 -5.07 0.89
C MET A 226 -2.92 -6.52 0.60
N ILE A 227 -2.85 -7.41 1.59
CA ILE A 227 -3.28 -8.82 1.45
C ILE A 227 -4.76 -8.87 1.11
N PHE A 228 -5.58 -8.12 1.83
CA PHE A 228 -7.02 -8.11 1.64
C PHE A 228 -7.41 -7.41 0.34
N PHE A 229 -6.75 -6.29 0.03
CA PHE A 229 -7.00 -5.56 -1.21
C PHE A 229 -6.66 -6.39 -2.44
N GLN A 230 -5.41 -6.86 -2.56
CA GLN A 230 -4.95 -7.55 -3.76
C GLN A 230 -5.73 -8.84 -4.01
N GLY A 231 -5.98 -9.62 -2.97
CA GLY A 231 -6.74 -10.86 -3.08
C GLY A 231 -8.16 -10.63 -3.62
N ASN A 232 -8.90 -9.71 -3.02
CA ASN A 232 -10.27 -9.41 -3.43
C ASN A 232 -10.36 -8.68 -4.77
N ALA A 233 -9.41 -7.79 -5.06
CA ALA A 233 -9.32 -7.12 -6.34
C ALA A 233 -9.06 -8.12 -7.49
N CYS A 234 -8.23 -9.14 -7.28
CA CYS A 234 -8.03 -10.22 -8.25
C CYS A 234 -9.33 -10.99 -8.54
N ILE A 235 -10.12 -11.29 -7.49
CA ILE A 235 -11.42 -11.97 -7.63
C ILE A 235 -12.43 -11.07 -8.38
N ASP A 236 -12.51 -9.80 -8.02
CA ASP A 236 -13.43 -8.86 -8.66
C ASP A 236 -13.06 -8.54 -10.11
N LYS A 237 -11.76 -8.57 -10.44
CA LYS A 237 -11.26 -8.45 -11.82
C LYS A 237 -11.53 -9.70 -12.66
N GLY A 238 -11.79 -10.85 -12.04
CA GLY A 238 -12.03 -12.12 -12.73
C GLY A 238 -10.74 -12.91 -13.04
N ILE A 239 -9.66 -12.68 -12.29
CA ILE A 239 -8.41 -13.42 -12.47
C ILE A 239 -8.58 -14.85 -11.94
N VAL A 240 -8.32 -15.84 -12.77
CA VAL A 240 -8.41 -17.27 -12.45
C VAL A 240 -7.04 -17.96 -12.53
N LYS A 241 -7.00 -19.26 -12.20
CA LYS A 241 -5.76 -20.07 -12.13
C LYS A 241 -4.88 -19.97 -13.37
N ASP A 242 -5.48 -19.91 -14.55
CA ASP A 242 -4.76 -19.84 -15.82
C ASP A 242 -3.97 -18.53 -15.99
N HIS A 243 -4.40 -17.49 -15.26
CA HIS A 243 -3.80 -16.15 -15.26
C HIS A 243 -2.74 -15.92 -14.16
N ILE A 244 -2.39 -16.95 -13.35
CA ILE A 244 -1.42 -16.78 -12.23
C ILE A 244 -0.08 -16.22 -12.70
N LYS A 245 0.41 -16.61 -13.90
CA LYS A 245 1.67 -16.08 -14.45
C LYS A 245 1.57 -14.58 -14.70
N LEU A 246 0.45 -14.11 -15.23
CA LEU A 246 0.19 -12.69 -15.46
C LEU A 246 0.09 -11.92 -14.14
N GLY A 247 -0.62 -12.47 -13.14
CA GLY A 247 -0.69 -11.90 -11.80
C GLY A 247 0.67 -11.78 -11.12
N ARG A 248 1.58 -12.75 -11.32
CA ARG A 248 2.96 -12.67 -10.83
C ARG A 248 3.77 -11.56 -11.49
N ILE A 249 3.60 -11.36 -12.80
CA ILE A 249 4.27 -10.28 -13.53
C ILE A 249 3.76 -8.93 -13.05
N ASP A 250 2.44 -8.75 -12.93
CA ASP A 250 1.79 -7.55 -12.40
C ASP A 250 2.32 -7.21 -11.00
N THR A 251 2.32 -8.18 -10.09
CA THR A 251 2.86 -8.01 -8.73
C THR A 251 4.35 -7.67 -8.73
N THR A 252 5.17 -8.32 -9.60
CA THR A 252 6.61 -8.04 -9.68
C THR A 252 6.88 -6.61 -10.13
N ILE A 253 6.20 -6.16 -11.19
CA ILE A 253 6.34 -4.80 -11.71
C ILE A 253 5.92 -3.79 -10.62
N GLY A 254 4.80 -4.04 -9.96
CA GLY A 254 4.32 -3.19 -8.86
C GLY A 254 5.36 -3.06 -7.75
N CYS A 255 5.89 -4.16 -7.23
CA CYS A 255 6.90 -4.15 -6.16
C CYS A 255 8.19 -3.43 -6.54
N ILE A 256 8.64 -3.59 -7.79
CA ILE A 256 9.84 -2.87 -8.27
C ILE A 256 9.57 -1.37 -8.31
N VAL A 257 8.44 -0.95 -8.89
CA VAL A 257 8.09 0.48 -8.99
C VAL A 257 7.90 1.10 -7.62
N GLN A 258 7.23 0.41 -6.71
CA GLN A 258 7.07 0.83 -5.31
C GLN A 258 8.42 1.16 -4.66
N VAL A 259 9.37 0.23 -4.73
CA VAL A 259 10.67 0.39 -4.10
C VAL A 259 11.53 1.45 -4.79
N VAL A 260 11.43 1.58 -6.12
CA VAL A 260 12.09 2.67 -6.85
C VAL A 260 11.60 4.04 -6.38
N ILE A 261 10.28 4.21 -6.21
CA ILE A 261 9.69 5.45 -5.69
C ILE A 261 10.16 5.70 -4.26
N ALA A 262 10.09 4.70 -3.37
CA ALA A 262 10.56 4.80 -2.00
C ALA A 262 12.04 5.23 -1.92
N ALA A 263 12.92 4.61 -2.72
CA ALA A 263 14.32 4.98 -2.81
C ALA A 263 14.52 6.42 -3.30
N CYS A 264 13.75 6.85 -4.31
CA CYS A 264 13.80 8.23 -4.80
C CYS A 264 13.39 9.24 -3.72
N VAL A 265 12.39 8.93 -2.89
CA VAL A 265 11.97 9.79 -1.79
C VAL A 265 13.04 9.85 -0.69
N ILE A 266 13.65 8.71 -0.33
CA ILE A 266 14.80 8.67 0.60
C ILE A 266 15.96 9.52 0.08
N ILE A 267 16.32 9.39 -1.21
CA ILE A 267 17.38 10.16 -1.86
C ILE A 267 17.05 11.66 -1.81
N SER A 268 15.79 12.02 -2.10
CA SER A 268 15.34 13.41 -2.06
C SER A 268 15.46 14.01 -0.65
N GLY A 269 15.04 13.25 0.36
CA GLY A 269 15.21 13.64 1.77
C GLY A 269 16.69 13.75 2.16
N ALA A 270 17.51 12.80 1.72
CA ALA A 270 18.94 12.76 2.02
C ALA A 270 19.73 13.96 1.44
N ALA A 271 19.21 14.63 0.42
CA ALA A 271 19.79 15.89 -0.07
C ALA A 271 19.75 17.00 0.99
N LEU A 272 18.88 16.88 1.98
CA LEU A 272 18.72 17.82 3.09
C LEU A 272 19.39 17.35 4.39
N PHE A 273 20.12 16.23 4.32
CA PHE A 273 20.81 15.65 5.48
C PHE A 273 21.81 16.64 6.09
N GLY A 274 21.70 16.84 7.41
CA GLY A 274 22.56 17.77 8.17
C GLY A 274 22.27 19.25 7.95
N GLN A 275 21.23 19.63 7.17
CA GLN A 275 20.87 21.03 6.92
C GLN A 275 19.70 21.52 7.78
N ILE A 276 18.96 20.60 8.39
CA ILE A 276 17.72 20.91 9.11
C ILE A 276 17.84 20.46 10.56
N ASN A 277 17.58 21.40 11.46
CA ASN A 277 17.47 21.13 12.88
C ASN A 277 16.03 20.71 13.22
N ASN A 278 15.85 19.81 14.19
CA ASN A 278 14.54 19.37 14.69
C ASN A 278 13.61 18.76 13.61
N ILE A 279 14.13 17.85 12.78
CA ILE A 279 13.37 17.17 11.73
C ILE A 279 12.09 16.52 12.27
N GLU A 280 12.12 16.02 13.51
CA GLU A 280 10.99 15.34 14.16
C GLU A 280 9.80 16.27 14.46
N SER A 281 10.03 17.57 14.54
CA SER A 281 8.96 18.57 14.77
C SER A 281 8.30 19.07 13.48
N LEU A 282 8.85 18.74 12.31
CA LEU A 282 8.30 19.20 11.03
C LEU A 282 6.94 18.55 10.75
N GLY A 283 5.89 19.37 10.60
CA GLY A 283 4.59 18.91 10.10
C GLY A 283 4.66 18.51 8.61
N PRO A 284 3.71 17.71 8.10
CA PRO A 284 3.71 17.32 6.70
C PRO A 284 3.68 18.49 5.72
N ALA A 285 2.96 19.57 6.04
CA ALA A 285 2.99 20.81 5.26
C ALA A 285 4.34 21.54 5.34
N GLU A 286 4.97 21.57 6.52
CA GLU A 286 6.29 22.13 6.72
C GLU A 286 7.37 21.35 5.98
N LEU A 287 7.20 20.02 5.87
CA LEU A 287 8.06 19.18 5.06
C LEU A 287 8.03 19.61 3.59
N ILE A 288 6.86 19.88 3.01
CA ILE A 288 6.73 20.39 1.64
C ILE A 288 7.43 21.75 1.49
N LEU A 289 7.25 22.66 2.46
CA LEU A 289 7.89 23.96 2.47
C LEU A 289 9.41 23.85 2.58
N THR A 290 9.91 22.87 3.32
CA THR A 290 11.33 22.57 3.45
C THR A 290 11.94 22.13 2.11
N PHE A 291 11.27 21.28 1.36
CA PHE A 291 11.66 20.96 -0.02
C PHE A 291 11.66 22.19 -0.91
N SER A 292 10.64 23.04 -0.77
CA SER A 292 10.52 24.28 -1.55
C SER A 292 11.66 25.25 -1.29
N SER A 293 12.08 25.41 -0.05
CA SER A 293 13.12 26.40 0.35
C SER A 293 14.54 25.93 0.03
N HIS A 294 14.84 24.63 0.11
CA HIS A 294 16.21 24.11 -0.03
C HIS A 294 16.50 23.54 -1.42
N ILE A 295 15.54 22.87 -2.06
CA ILE A 295 15.72 22.28 -3.40
C ILE A 295 15.16 23.20 -4.48
N GLY A 296 14.07 23.93 -4.16
CA GLY A 296 13.45 24.88 -5.05
C GLY A 296 11.92 24.77 -5.06
N ARG A 297 11.27 25.88 -5.43
CA ARG A 297 9.81 26.00 -5.42
C ARG A 297 9.11 24.89 -6.22
N THR A 298 9.67 24.49 -7.37
CA THR A 298 9.13 23.40 -8.19
C THR A 298 9.16 22.07 -7.45
N ALA A 299 10.24 21.75 -6.74
CA ALA A 299 10.36 20.51 -5.96
C ALA A 299 9.30 20.46 -4.85
N GLY A 300 9.08 21.58 -4.13
CA GLY A 300 8.02 21.65 -3.11
C GLY A 300 6.63 21.44 -3.71
N ILE A 301 6.30 22.10 -4.82
CA ILE A 301 5.00 21.92 -5.50
C ILE A 301 4.82 20.45 -5.94
N LEU A 302 5.81 19.86 -6.59
CA LEU A 302 5.76 18.47 -7.03
C LEU A 302 5.62 17.52 -5.84
N PHE A 303 6.33 17.77 -4.73
CA PHE A 303 6.22 16.96 -3.52
C PHE A 303 4.80 17.03 -2.92
N GLY A 304 4.21 18.24 -2.86
CA GLY A 304 2.84 18.43 -2.40
C GLY A 304 1.80 17.73 -3.27
N ILE A 305 1.94 17.84 -4.61
CA ILE A 305 1.09 17.12 -5.58
C ILE A 305 1.28 15.61 -5.40
N GLY A 306 2.51 15.14 -5.23
CA GLY A 306 2.82 13.74 -5.02
C GLY A 306 2.19 13.20 -3.74
N LEU A 307 2.29 13.90 -2.62
CA LEU A 307 1.66 13.51 -1.35
C LEU A 307 0.14 13.48 -1.46
N PHE A 308 -0.47 14.48 -2.09
CA PHE A 308 -1.91 14.49 -2.33
C PHE A 308 -2.35 13.28 -3.15
N ASN A 309 -1.65 13.03 -4.26
CA ASN A 309 -1.93 11.93 -5.17
C ASN A 309 -1.76 10.54 -4.51
N ALA A 310 -0.67 10.35 -3.79
CA ALA A 310 -0.38 9.11 -3.07
C ALA A 310 -1.43 8.84 -1.99
N GLY A 311 -1.75 9.84 -1.18
CA GLY A 311 -2.80 9.74 -0.17
C GLY A 311 -4.18 9.47 -0.76
N PHE A 312 -4.52 10.10 -1.89
CA PHE A 312 -5.78 9.87 -2.57
C PHE A 312 -5.91 8.42 -3.08
N MET A 313 -4.86 7.90 -3.70
CA MET A 313 -4.82 6.52 -4.19
C MET A 313 -4.87 5.51 -3.03
N ALA A 314 -4.06 5.72 -2.00
CA ALA A 314 -4.02 4.85 -0.83
C ALA A 314 -5.34 4.87 -0.05
N ALA A 315 -5.97 6.03 0.10
CA ALA A 315 -7.28 6.13 0.74
C ALA A 315 -8.34 5.28 0.05
N ILE A 316 -8.33 5.18 -1.27
CA ILE A 316 -9.24 4.31 -2.04
C ILE A 316 -8.94 2.83 -1.74
N THR A 317 -7.67 2.42 -1.85
CA THR A 317 -7.27 1.00 -1.72
C THR A 317 -7.43 0.49 -0.29
N ILE A 318 -7.07 1.27 0.73
CA ILE A 318 -7.21 0.95 2.15
C ILE A 318 -8.70 0.85 2.53
N SER A 319 -9.53 1.81 2.07
CA SER A 319 -10.96 1.77 2.34
C SER A 319 -11.65 0.56 1.72
N LEU A 320 -11.26 0.18 0.50
CA LEU A 320 -11.74 -1.03 -0.17
C LEU A 320 -11.30 -2.30 0.57
N SER A 321 -10.05 -2.35 1.03
CA SER A 321 -9.53 -3.45 1.85
C SER A 321 -10.38 -3.66 3.11
N THR A 322 -10.64 -2.59 3.86
CA THR A 322 -11.52 -2.62 5.04
C THR A 322 -12.92 -3.14 4.68
N THR A 323 -13.46 -2.63 3.60
CA THR A 323 -14.82 -2.93 3.14
C THR A 323 -14.97 -4.39 2.77
N TRP A 324 -14.02 -4.97 2.02
CA TRP A 324 -14.01 -6.40 1.70
C TRP A 324 -13.84 -7.25 2.95
N CYS A 325 -12.87 -6.92 3.82
CA CYS A 325 -12.60 -7.65 5.05
C CYS A 325 -13.87 -7.78 5.93
N VAL A 326 -14.53 -6.65 6.20
CA VAL A 326 -15.75 -6.61 7.01
C VAL A 326 -16.89 -7.37 6.33
N SER A 327 -17.10 -7.14 5.03
CA SER A 327 -18.21 -7.79 4.31
C SER A 327 -18.05 -9.30 4.25
N GLU A 328 -16.82 -9.81 4.02
CA GLU A 328 -16.51 -11.24 4.07
C GLU A 328 -16.81 -11.87 5.44
N ALA A 329 -16.41 -11.18 6.51
CA ALA A 329 -16.60 -11.66 7.86
C ALA A 329 -18.08 -11.83 8.21
N PHE A 330 -18.91 -10.87 7.80
CA PHE A 330 -20.36 -10.90 8.03
C PHE A 330 -21.13 -11.67 6.95
N GLY A 331 -20.49 -12.07 5.85
CA GLY A 331 -21.14 -12.77 4.73
C GLY A 331 -22.08 -11.88 3.92
N TRP A 332 -21.77 -10.59 3.83
CA TRP A 332 -22.55 -9.63 3.04
C TRP A 332 -22.17 -9.72 1.56
N LYS A 333 -23.10 -9.28 0.69
CA LYS A 333 -22.81 -9.14 -0.74
C LYS A 333 -21.65 -8.14 -0.90
N GLN A 334 -20.61 -8.57 -1.61
CA GLN A 334 -19.38 -7.81 -1.77
C GLN A 334 -18.88 -7.92 -3.21
N SER A 335 -18.89 -6.84 -3.95
CA SER A 335 -18.21 -6.71 -5.22
C SER A 335 -18.29 -5.26 -5.70
N LEU A 336 -17.20 -4.74 -6.24
CA LEU A 336 -17.18 -3.43 -6.88
C LEU A 336 -18.01 -3.36 -8.16
N ASN A 337 -18.44 -4.51 -8.69
CA ASN A 337 -19.36 -4.60 -9.81
C ASN A 337 -20.83 -4.44 -9.39
N SER A 338 -21.13 -4.52 -8.09
CA SER A 338 -22.49 -4.28 -7.57
C SER A 338 -22.80 -2.78 -7.47
N LYS A 339 -24.04 -2.40 -7.73
CA LYS A 339 -24.51 -1.03 -7.54
C LYS A 339 -24.63 -0.70 -6.04
N LEU A 340 -24.57 0.59 -5.72
CA LEU A 340 -24.66 1.10 -4.34
C LEU A 340 -25.96 0.62 -3.64
N CYS A 341 -27.08 0.60 -4.33
CA CYS A 341 -28.36 0.11 -3.82
C CYS A 341 -28.41 -1.43 -3.63
N GLU A 342 -27.56 -2.19 -4.34
CA GLU A 342 -27.52 -3.64 -4.24
C GLU A 342 -26.64 -4.16 -3.09
N ALA A 343 -25.66 -3.37 -2.66
CA ALA A 343 -24.74 -3.69 -1.59
C ALA A 343 -24.57 -2.54 -0.57
N PRO A 344 -25.66 -2.05 0.06
CA PRO A 344 -25.60 -0.85 0.89
C PRO A 344 -24.70 -1.00 2.12
N LYS A 345 -24.61 -2.21 2.71
CA LYS A 345 -23.72 -2.48 3.84
C LYS A 345 -22.25 -2.42 3.45
N PHE A 346 -21.90 -2.95 2.28
CA PHE A 346 -20.56 -2.88 1.72
C PHE A 346 -20.12 -1.42 1.55
N TYR A 347 -20.92 -0.63 0.85
CA TYR A 347 -20.61 0.78 0.64
C TYR A 347 -20.70 1.62 1.92
N GLY A 348 -21.55 1.23 2.87
CA GLY A 348 -21.63 1.87 4.19
C GLY A 348 -20.33 1.74 5.00
N VAL A 349 -19.66 0.60 4.94
CA VAL A 349 -18.34 0.42 5.57
C VAL A 349 -17.28 1.31 4.91
N TYR A 350 -17.28 1.40 3.58
CA TYR A 350 -16.38 2.30 2.86
C TYR A 350 -16.56 3.74 3.30
N ILE A 351 -17.77 4.25 3.21
CA ILE A 351 -18.09 5.63 3.58
C ILE A 351 -17.76 5.89 5.06
N GLY A 352 -18.14 4.97 5.93
CA GLY A 352 -17.90 5.09 7.37
C GLY A 352 -16.41 5.17 7.71
N SER A 353 -15.58 4.30 7.15
CA SER A 353 -14.13 4.32 7.41
C SER A 353 -13.47 5.61 6.94
N VAL A 354 -13.83 6.09 5.75
CA VAL A 354 -13.30 7.33 5.16
C VAL A 354 -13.73 8.56 5.98
N VAL A 355 -15.01 8.63 6.39
CA VAL A 355 -15.52 9.74 7.23
C VAL A 355 -14.87 9.76 8.59
N ILE A 356 -14.73 8.60 9.25
CA ILE A 356 -14.07 8.50 10.57
C ILE A 356 -12.63 9.03 10.47
N ALA A 357 -11.86 8.58 9.49
CA ALA A 357 -10.48 9.02 9.29
C ALA A 357 -10.39 10.54 9.04
N ALA A 358 -11.26 11.09 8.19
CA ALA A 358 -11.33 12.53 7.95
C ALA A 358 -11.65 13.33 9.21
N CYS A 359 -12.58 12.84 10.06
CA CYS A 359 -12.92 13.46 11.33
C CYS A 359 -11.76 13.45 12.33
N ILE A 360 -10.97 12.36 12.37
CA ILE A 360 -9.80 12.28 13.27
C ILE A 360 -8.78 13.38 12.93
N VAL A 361 -8.52 13.64 11.65
CA VAL A 361 -7.57 14.67 11.22
C VAL A 361 -7.99 16.08 11.65
N LEU A 362 -9.29 16.32 11.83
CA LEU A 362 -9.83 17.60 12.24
C LEU A 362 -9.79 17.82 13.78
N ILE A 363 -9.34 16.84 14.56
CA ILE A 363 -9.19 16.99 16.02
C ILE A 363 -8.07 18.01 16.29
N PRO A 364 -8.35 19.09 17.07
CA PRO A 364 -7.34 20.09 17.36
C PRO A 364 -6.16 19.53 18.16
N ASN A 365 -4.98 20.10 17.96
CA ASN A 365 -3.74 19.77 18.68
C ASN A 365 -3.24 18.33 18.53
N LEU A 366 -3.63 17.65 17.46
CA LEU A 366 -3.13 16.34 17.15
C LEU A 366 -1.71 16.44 16.57
N HIS A 367 -0.77 15.66 17.12
CA HIS A 367 0.60 15.58 16.58
C HIS A 367 0.63 14.71 15.32
N LEU A 368 0.34 15.30 14.15
CA LEU A 368 0.11 14.59 12.90
C LEU A 368 1.31 13.72 12.46
N ASN A 369 2.54 14.20 12.66
CA ASN A 369 3.75 13.42 12.34
C ASN A 369 3.89 12.18 13.20
N TYR A 370 3.59 12.29 14.49
CA TYR A 370 3.65 11.16 15.39
C TYR A 370 2.64 10.08 15.00
N ILE A 371 1.42 10.51 14.62
CA ILE A 371 0.39 9.58 14.13
C ILE A 371 0.84 8.87 12.85
N THR A 372 1.46 9.60 11.92
CA THR A 372 1.97 9.06 10.67
C THR A 372 3.02 7.98 10.92
N LEU A 373 4.01 8.24 11.75
CA LEU A 373 5.03 7.25 12.08
C LEU A 373 4.45 6.06 12.87
N LEU A 374 3.58 6.34 13.84
CA LEU A 374 2.93 5.32 14.66
C LEU A 374 2.07 4.37 13.83
N ALA A 375 1.33 4.88 12.84
CA ALA A 375 0.52 4.07 11.95
C ALA A 375 1.38 3.04 11.19
N GLN A 376 2.52 3.45 10.66
CA GLN A 376 3.45 2.57 9.94
C GLN A 376 4.05 1.51 10.86
N VAL A 377 4.43 1.88 12.08
CA VAL A 377 4.96 0.95 13.09
C VAL A 377 3.90 -0.08 13.51
N ILE A 378 2.67 0.37 13.75
CA ILE A 378 1.54 -0.52 14.10
C ILE A 378 1.22 -1.46 12.93
N GLY A 379 1.21 -0.96 11.69
CA GLY A 379 1.02 -1.77 10.49
C GLY A 379 2.04 -2.90 10.40
N GLY A 380 3.32 -2.59 10.57
CA GLY A 380 4.40 -3.59 10.60
C GLY A 380 4.23 -4.63 11.72
N PHE A 381 3.78 -4.21 12.91
CA PHE A 381 3.51 -5.11 14.02
C PHE A 381 2.34 -6.06 13.72
N LEU A 382 1.23 -5.53 13.22
CA LEU A 382 0.02 -6.31 12.93
C LEU A 382 0.17 -7.22 11.72
N MET A 383 1.14 -6.94 10.84
CA MET A 383 1.42 -7.79 9.69
C MET A 383 1.93 -9.19 10.08
N ALA A 384 2.68 -9.30 11.18
CA ALA A 384 3.28 -10.57 11.60
C ALA A 384 2.26 -11.72 11.79
N PRO A 385 1.19 -11.58 12.60
CA PRO A 385 0.18 -12.64 12.74
C PRO A 385 -0.60 -12.92 11.43
N ILE A 386 -0.85 -11.90 10.63
CA ILE A 386 -1.56 -12.04 9.35
C ILE A 386 -0.73 -12.88 8.38
N LEU A 387 0.58 -12.65 8.30
CA LEU A 387 1.49 -13.43 7.47
C LEU A 387 1.56 -14.91 7.91
N VAL A 388 1.49 -15.18 9.21
CA VAL A 388 1.42 -16.57 9.71
C VAL A 388 0.18 -17.28 9.16
N PHE A 389 -1.00 -16.66 9.21
CA PHE A 389 -2.21 -17.25 8.63
C PHE A 389 -2.12 -17.40 7.11
N LEU A 390 -1.51 -16.44 6.43
CA LEU A 390 -1.29 -16.54 4.98
C LEU A 390 -0.39 -17.74 4.63
N LEU A 391 0.70 -17.94 5.37
CA LEU A 391 1.58 -19.10 5.24
C LEU A 391 0.85 -20.42 5.52
N MET A 392 0.06 -20.47 6.58
CA MET A 392 -0.68 -21.66 6.94
C MET A 392 -1.70 -22.04 5.85
N LEU A 393 -2.43 -21.07 5.28
CA LEU A 393 -3.41 -21.31 4.22
C LEU A 393 -2.75 -21.71 2.91
N THR A 394 -1.67 -21.03 2.49
CA THR A 394 -0.97 -21.34 1.23
C THR A 394 -0.20 -22.66 1.27
N ASN A 395 -0.01 -23.26 2.45
CA ASN A 395 0.57 -24.58 2.64
C ASN A 395 -0.46 -25.72 2.72
N LYS A 396 -1.77 -25.41 2.80
CA LYS A 396 -2.81 -26.46 2.82
C LYS A 396 -2.97 -27.10 1.44
N LYS A 397 -2.61 -28.38 1.29
CA LYS A 397 -2.73 -29.13 0.04
C LYS A 397 -4.18 -29.24 -0.42
N GLU A 398 -5.13 -29.40 0.51
CA GLU A 398 -6.56 -29.47 0.24
C GLU A 398 -7.10 -28.18 -0.40
N LEU A 399 -6.49 -27.03 -0.08
CA LEU A 399 -6.90 -25.72 -0.55
C LEU A 399 -6.19 -25.32 -1.85
N MET A 400 -4.88 -25.53 -1.90
CA MET A 400 -4.01 -25.02 -2.95
C MET A 400 -3.68 -26.05 -4.05
N GLY A 401 -3.89 -27.34 -3.80
CA GLY A 401 -3.53 -28.39 -4.75
C GLY A 401 -2.06 -28.32 -5.19
N GLU A 402 -1.84 -28.22 -6.49
CA GLU A 402 -0.52 -28.06 -7.12
C GLU A 402 0.11 -26.68 -6.90
N TYR A 403 -0.72 -25.67 -6.57
CA TYR A 403 -0.29 -24.30 -6.29
C TYR A 403 0.17 -24.07 -4.84
N LYS A 404 0.30 -25.14 -4.06
CA LYS A 404 0.86 -25.09 -2.71
C LYS A 404 2.29 -24.50 -2.73
N ASN A 405 2.68 -23.85 -1.64
CA ASN A 405 4.05 -23.35 -1.48
C ASN A 405 5.07 -24.48 -1.68
N ASN A 406 6.09 -24.22 -2.50
CA ASN A 406 7.28 -25.07 -2.56
C ASN A 406 8.26 -24.69 -1.43
N LEU A 407 9.34 -25.47 -1.28
CA LEU A 407 10.33 -25.25 -0.23
C LEU A 407 10.95 -23.85 -0.29
N PHE A 408 11.28 -23.35 -1.48
CA PHE A 408 11.89 -22.04 -1.67
C PHE A 408 10.95 -20.89 -1.25
N ILE A 409 9.66 -20.97 -1.64
CA ILE A 409 8.66 -19.98 -1.22
C ILE A 409 8.48 -20.01 0.30
N ASN A 410 8.46 -21.21 0.92
CA ASN A 410 8.34 -21.32 2.36
C ASN A 410 9.55 -20.74 3.10
N ILE A 411 10.78 -21.06 2.67
CA ILE A 411 11.99 -20.50 3.28
C ILE A 411 11.95 -18.96 3.22
N ARG A 412 11.69 -18.40 2.04
CA ARG A 412 11.59 -16.95 1.84
C ARG A 412 10.53 -16.33 2.75
N ALA A 413 9.33 -16.89 2.77
CA ALA A 413 8.23 -16.37 3.56
C ALA A 413 8.45 -16.54 5.07
N CYS A 414 9.10 -17.61 5.51
CA CYS A 414 9.49 -17.80 6.91
C CYS A 414 10.57 -16.78 7.34
N ILE A 415 11.52 -16.44 6.46
CA ILE A 415 12.51 -15.38 6.75
C ILE A 415 11.78 -14.04 6.92
N VAL A 416 10.86 -13.70 6.01
CA VAL A 416 10.05 -12.47 6.12
C VAL A 416 9.25 -12.46 7.43
N ALA A 417 8.57 -13.57 7.77
CA ALA A 417 7.83 -13.68 9.01
C ALA A 417 8.73 -13.52 10.24
N ALA A 418 9.92 -14.14 10.23
CA ALA A 418 10.89 -14.02 11.31
C ALA A 418 11.39 -12.58 11.49
N ILE A 419 11.63 -11.85 10.39
CA ILE A 419 12.01 -10.42 10.44
C ILE A 419 10.89 -9.62 11.08
N LEU A 420 9.65 -9.75 10.61
CA LEU A 420 8.51 -8.99 11.13
C LEU A 420 8.19 -9.31 12.59
N ILE A 421 8.22 -10.59 12.97
CA ILE A 421 8.04 -11.02 14.37
C ILE A 421 9.17 -10.50 15.23
N GLY A 422 10.42 -10.63 14.79
CA GLY A 422 11.59 -10.11 15.48
C GLY A 422 11.50 -8.62 15.74
N MET A 423 11.09 -7.85 14.73
CA MET A 423 10.87 -6.42 14.85
C MET A 423 9.74 -6.09 15.85
N ALA A 424 8.63 -6.82 15.78
CA ALA A 424 7.51 -6.66 16.70
C ALA A 424 7.95 -6.92 18.17
N VAL A 425 8.72 -7.98 18.41
CA VAL A 425 9.26 -8.32 19.72
C VAL A 425 10.24 -7.24 20.22
N LEU A 426 11.16 -6.80 19.35
CA LEU A 426 12.13 -5.75 19.71
C LEU A 426 11.45 -4.42 20.03
N LEU A 427 10.36 -4.07 19.32
CA LEU A 427 9.55 -2.89 19.64
C LEU A 427 8.99 -2.93 21.05
N ILE A 428 8.45 -4.06 21.47
CA ILE A 428 7.91 -4.24 22.83
C ILE A 428 9.02 -3.99 23.86
N PHE A 429 10.22 -4.53 23.65
CA PHE A 429 11.36 -4.35 24.59
C PHE A 429 11.94 -2.93 24.59
N HIS A 430 11.84 -2.18 23.48
CA HIS A 430 12.32 -0.80 23.42
C HIS A 430 11.27 0.22 23.91
N SER A 431 10.02 -0.19 24.03
CA SER A 431 8.92 0.66 24.52
C SER A 431 8.73 0.57 26.05
N ILE A 432 9.41 -0.39 26.69
CA ILE A 432 9.49 -0.58 28.14
C ILE A 432 10.81 0.01 28.64
#